data_5adc0e06386130ba3734a672ddd1a4e1
#
_entry.id   5adc0e06386130ba3734a672ddd1a4e1
#
_cell.length_a   1.000
_cell.length_b   1.000
_cell.length_c   1.000
_cell.angle_alpha   90.00
_cell.angle_beta   90.00
_cell.angle_gamma   90.00
#
_symmetry.space_group_name_H-M   'P 1'
#
loop_
_entity.id
_entity.type
_entity.pdbx_description
1 polymer ?
#
loop_
_entity_poly.entity_id
_entity_poly.type
_entity_poly.pdbx_seq_one_letter_code
_entity_poly.pdbx_strand_id
1 'polypeptide(L)'
;SIVVNVEEGSELSLRDGDRGPEPVDELGVQLKAPVRNYGNESNYLYGIKAGFPRIARLLDEYGIRATFTAAALALERAPHIAEYIRQRGHEACSHGWRWVHQFKLDEAAEREFIRKACASIEST
;
A
#
# COMPACT_ATOMS: atom_id res chain seq x y z
N SER A 1 -1.06 -3.09 -20.89
CA SER A 1 -1.75 -3.16 -19.59
C SER A 1 -1.37 -1.98 -18.73
N ILE A 2 -2.27 -1.56 -17.85
CA ILE A 2 -2.01 -0.53 -16.85
C ILE A 2 -1.96 -1.22 -15.50
N VAL A 3 -0.91 -0.95 -14.74
CA VAL A 3 -0.75 -1.42 -13.37
C VAL A 3 -0.70 -0.20 -12.46
N VAL A 4 -1.47 -0.24 -11.39
CA VAL A 4 -1.52 0.79 -10.35
C VAL A 4 -1.05 0.17 -9.03
N ASN A 5 0.05 0.66 -8.49
CA ASN A 5 0.51 0.23 -7.17
C ASN A 5 -0.27 0.97 -6.08
N VAL A 6 -0.73 0.23 -5.08
CA VAL A 6 -1.38 0.75 -3.87
C VAL A 6 -0.58 0.28 -2.67
N GLU A 7 0.31 1.12 -2.24
CA GLU A 7 1.30 0.77 -1.21
C GLU A 7 1.23 1.70 0.00
N GLU A 8 0.74 2.91 -0.20
CA GLU A 8 0.61 3.93 0.85
C GLU A 8 -0.34 3.44 1.95
N GLY A 9 0.14 3.50 3.18
CA GLY A 9 -0.50 2.91 4.35
C GLY A 9 0.14 1.59 4.79
N SER A 10 1.09 1.03 4.01
CA SER A 10 1.83 -0.17 4.36
C SER A 10 3.26 0.11 4.84
N GLU A 11 3.69 1.36 4.81
CA GLU A 11 4.97 1.84 5.30
C GLU A 11 5.12 1.68 6.82
N LEU A 12 6.37 1.72 7.30
CA LEU A 12 6.67 1.80 8.72
C LEU A 12 6.33 3.19 9.27
N SER A 13 5.60 3.24 10.38
CA SER A 13 5.17 4.50 10.98
C SER A 13 5.17 4.42 12.51
N LEU A 14 5.82 5.37 13.15
CA LEU A 14 5.77 5.54 14.61
C LEU A 14 4.34 5.78 15.13
N ARG A 15 3.50 6.41 14.32
CA ARG A 15 2.08 6.61 14.65
C ARG A 15 1.35 5.28 14.82
N ASP A 16 1.77 4.27 14.07
CA ASP A 16 1.14 2.95 14.03
C ASP A 16 1.86 1.93 14.94
N GLY A 17 2.81 2.40 15.77
CA GLY A 17 3.50 1.60 16.76
C GLY A 17 4.79 0.93 16.27
N ASP A 18 5.25 1.26 15.09
CA ASP A 18 6.54 0.76 14.58
C ASP A 18 7.72 1.42 15.33
N ARG A 19 8.88 0.77 15.31
CA ARG A 19 10.09 1.25 16.01
C ARG A 19 10.73 2.50 15.38
N GLY A 20 10.34 2.85 14.16
CA GLY A 20 10.86 3.97 13.41
C GLY A 20 9.99 4.27 12.20
N PRO A 21 10.23 5.41 11.53
CA PRO A 21 9.60 5.71 10.25
C PRO A 21 10.16 4.83 9.15
N GLU A 22 9.52 4.83 7.99
CA GLU A 22 10.07 4.21 6.79
C GLU A 22 11.49 4.75 6.54
N PRO A 23 12.51 3.87 6.41
CA PRO A 23 13.91 4.28 6.33
C PRO A 23 14.27 4.99 5.03
N VAL A 24 13.51 4.72 3.98
CA VAL A 24 13.70 5.37 2.67
C VAL A 24 12.48 6.19 2.38
N ASP A 25 12.65 7.49 2.23
CA ASP A 25 11.58 8.37 1.81
C ASP A 25 11.78 8.83 0.36
N GLU A 26 10.68 9.25 -0.26
CA GLU A 26 10.66 9.73 -1.65
C GLU A 26 11.51 11.01 -1.85
N LEU A 27 11.85 11.67 -0.78
CA LEU A 27 12.70 12.87 -0.78
C LEU A 27 14.18 12.53 -0.55
N GLY A 28 14.51 11.27 -0.34
CA GLY A 28 15.87 10.80 -0.08
C GLY A 28 16.40 11.20 1.29
N VAL A 29 15.54 11.57 2.22
CA VAL A 29 15.93 11.96 3.58
C VAL A 29 15.89 10.76 4.51
N GLN A 30 17.02 10.45 5.13
CA GLN A 30 17.09 9.46 6.19
C GLN A 30 17.13 10.14 7.56
N LEU A 31 16.14 9.87 8.39
CA LEU A 31 16.13 10.31 9.77
C LEU A 31 17.03 9.40 10.62
N LYS A 32 17.97 9.99 11.34
CA LYS A 32 18.92 9.26 12.21
C LYS A 32 18.32 8.85 13.56
N ALA A 33 17.13 9.33 13.87
CA ALA A 33 16.43 9.09 15.14
C ALA A 33 15.02 8.54 14.88
N PRO A 34 14.44 7.76 15.79
CA PRO A 34 13.09 7.26 15.69
C PRO A 34 12.07 8.36 15.99
N VAL A 35 12.01 9.36 15.12
CA VAL A 35 11.07 10.48 15.18
C VAL A 35 10.14 10.41 13.95
N ARG A 36 8.95 10.98 14.09
CA ARG A 36 7.99 11.02 12.97
C ARG A 36 8.54 11.83 11.80
N ASN A 37 8.39 11.29 10.61
CA ASN A 37 8.70 11.99 9.36
C ASN A 37 7.40 12.53 8.75
N TYR A 38 7.00 13.73 9.18
CA TYR A 38 5.77 14.36 8.69
C TYR A 38 5.76 14.63 7.19
N GLY A 39 6.93 14.89 6.60
CA GLY A 39 7.05 15.08 5.15
C GLY A 39 6.68 13.81 4.41
N ASN A 40 7.24 12.69 4.84
CA ASN A 40 6.97 11.40 4.24
C ASN A 40 5.51 10.94 4.49
N GLU A 41 5.03 11.07 5.73
CA GLU A 41 3.63 10.77 6.07
C GLU A 41 2.64 11.58 5.22
N SER A 42 2.94 12.86 4.98
CA SER A 42 2.15 13.74 4.12
C SER A 42 2.16 13.30 2.66
N ASN A 43 3.31 12.84 2.17
CA ASN A 43 3.49 12.37 0.80
C ASN A 43 2.66 11.09 0.55
N TYR A 44 2.74 10.12 1.44
CA TYR A 44 1.92 8.90 1.35
C TYR A 44 0.43 9.21 1.44
N LEU A 45 0.04 10.10 2.35
CA LEU A 45 -1.36 10.51 2.46
C LEU A 45 -1.89 11.20 1.19
N TYR A 46 -1.04 11.91 0.47
CA TYR A 46 -1.39 12.50 -0.82
C TYR A 46 -1.75 11.43 -1.85
N GLY A 47 -1.02 10.32 -1.91
CA GLY A 47 -1.31 9.19 -2.80
C GLY A 47 -2.74 8.68 -2.63
N ILE A 48 -3.15 8.45 -1.38
CA ILE A 48 -4.50 7.98 -1.05
C ILE A 48 -5.57 9.05 -1.31
N LYS A 49 -5.34 10.29 -0.86
CA LYS A 49 -6.38 11.34 -0.86
C LYS A 49 -6.53 12.08 -2.19
N ALA A 50 -5.48 12.21 -2.95
CA ALA A 50 -5.47 12.97 -4.19
C ALA A 50 -5.02 12.16 -5.41
N GLY A 51 -4.00 11.32 -5.27
CA GLY A 51 -3.47 10.51 -6.35
C GLY A 51 -4.50 9.48 -6.83
N PHE A 52 -4.98 8.64 -5.92
CA PHE A 52 -5.96 7.60 -6.25
C PHE A 52 -7.23 8.17 -6.92
N PRO A 53 -7.94 9.19 -6.39
CA PRO A 53 -9.13 9.73 -7.05
C PRO A 53 -8.89 10.25 -8.46
N ARG A 54 -7.69 10.77 -8.73
CA ARG A 54 -7.32 11.23 -10.08
C ARG A 54 -7.16 10.05 -11.04
N ILE A 55 -6.48 8.98 -10.59
CA ILE A 55 -6.29 7.77 -11.39
C ILE A 55 -7.64 7.09 -11.64
N ALA A 56 -8.45 6.92 -10.60
CA ALA A 56 -9.77 6.33 -10.69
C ALA A 56 -10.67 7.05 -11.71
N ARG A 57 -10.69 8.38 -11.65
CA ARG A 57 -11.44 9.20 -12.62
C ARG A 57 -10.97 8.96 -14.05
N LEU A 58 -9.67 8.89 -14.30
CA LEU A 58 -9.14 8.64 -15.63
C LEU A 58 -9.49 7.24 -16.13
N LEU A 59 -9.38 6.23 -15.29
CA LEU A 59 -9.76 4.86 -15.65
C LEU A 59 -11.25 4.78 -15.98
N ASP A 60 -12.12 5.45 -15.22
CA ASP A 60 -13.54 5.53 -15.48
C ASP A 60 -13.86 6.30 -16.79
N GLU A 61 -13.22 7.45 -16.98
CA GLU A 61 -13.42 8.31 -18.16
C GLU A 61 -13.08 7.58 -19.46
N TYR A 62 -12.01 6.80 -19.45
CA TYR A 62 -11.56 6.06 -20.64
C TYR A 62 -12.06 4.60 -20.68
N GLY A 63 -12.83 4.15 -19.71
CA GLY A 63 -13.35 2.79 -19.65
C GLY A 63 -12.25 1.72 -19.58
N ILE A 64 -11.13 2.03 -18.92
CA ILE A 64 -9.95 1.16 -18.87
C ILE A 64 -10.00 0.31 -17.62
N ARG A 65 -9.81 -1.00 -17.79
CA ARG A 65 -9.52 -1.90 -16.68
C ARG A 65 -8.02 -1.95 -16.40
N ALA A 66 -7.66 -1.93 -15.11
CA ALA A 66 -6.29 -1.96 -14.64
C ALA A 66 -6.09 -3.11 -13.65
N THR A 67 -4.84 -3.48 -13.43
CA THR A 67 -4.39 -4.34 -12.33
C THR A 67 -3.93 -3.46 -11.19
N PHE A 68 -4.54 -3.61 -10.02
CA PHE A 68 -4.12 -2.93 -8.79
C PHE A 68 -3.22 -3.87 -7.99
N THR A 69 -1.92 -3.60 -8.01
CA THR A 69 -0.94 -4.32 -7.21
C THR A 69 -0.87 -3.68 -5.83
N ALA A 70 -1.51 -4.30 -4.86
CA ALA A 70 -1.77 -3.68 -3.58
C ALA A 70 -1.14 -4.42 -2.40
N ALA A 71 -0.50 -3.68 -1.50
CA ALA A 71 -0.18 -4.18 -0.17
C ALA A 71 -1.49 -4.32 0.63
N ALA A 72 -1.74 -5.48 1.21
CA ALA A 72 -3.01 -5.78 1.85
C ALA A 72 -3.35 -4.78 2.98
N LEU A 73 -2.36 -4.40 3.79
CA LEU A 73 -2.54 -3.39 4.85
C LEU A 73 -2.93 -2.02 4.29
N ALA A 74 -2.45 -1.65 3.10
CA ALA A 74 -2.85 -0.40 2.45
C ALA A 74 -4.35 -0.41 2.09
N LEU A 75 -4.87 -1.53 1.59
CA LEU A 75 -6.30 -1.67 1.32
C LEU A 75 -7.15 -1.66 2.60
N GLU A 76 -6.71 -2.32 3.67
CA GLU A 76 -7.40 -2.26 4.97
C GLU A 76 -7.52 -0.83 5.51
N ARG A 77 -6.49 -0.02 5.31
CA ARG A 77 -6.46 1.40 5.73
C ARG A 77 -7.22 2.34 4.79
N ALA A 78 -7.41 1.91 3.54
CA ALA A 78 -8.11 2.67 2.52
C ALA A 78 -9.22 1.82 1.85
N PRO A 79 -10.26 1.39 2.61
CA PRO A 79 -11.28 0.46 2.12
C PRO A 79 -12.04 0.98 0.91
N HIS A 80 -12.11 2.29 0.71
CA HIS A 80 -12.72 2.88 -0.50
C HIS A 80 -11.97 2.54 -1.79
N ILE A 81 -10.66 2.24 -1.71
CA ILE A 81 -9.87 1.79 -2.86
C ILE A 81 -10.23 0.35 -3.20
N ALA A 82 -10.30 -0.53 -2.21
CA ALA A 82 -10.73 -1.91 -2.40
C ALA A 82 -12.14 -2.00 -2.98
N GLU A 83 -13.06 -1.21 -2.44
CA GLU A 83 -14.44 -1.12 -2.96
C GLU A 83 -14.48 -0.66 -4.42
N TYR A 84 -13.67 0.34 -4.79
CA TYR A 84 -13.57 0.79 -6.18
C TYR A 84 -13.06 -0.32 -7.11
N ILE A 85 -11.98 -1.03 -6.71
CA ILE A 85 -11.40 -2.14 -7.47
C ILE A 85 -12.49 -3.18 -7.76
N ARG A 86 -13.23 -3.58 -6.73
CA ARG A 86 -14.30 -4.57 -6.81
C ARG A 86 -15.46 -4.10 -7.69
N GLN A 87 -15.98 -2.89 -7.45
CA GLN A 87 -17.14 -2.35 -8.15
C GLN A 87 -16.89 -2.12 -9.64
N ARG A 88 -15.69 -1.71 -10.01
CA ARG A 88 -15.30 -1.44 -11.41
C ARG A 88 -14.76 -2.67 -12.14
N GLY A 89 -14.63 -3.80 -11.45
CA GLY A 89 -14.13 -5.05 -12.03
C GLY A 89 -12.68 -4.95 -12.48
N HIS A 90 -11.87 -4.21 -11.71
CA HIS A 90 -10.43 -4.22 -11.86
C HIS A 90 -9.84 -5.51 -11.27
N GLU A 91 -8.61 -5.84 -11.67
CA GLU A 91 -7.89 -6.96 -11.11
C GLU A 91 -7.18 -6.52 -9.82
N ALA A 92 -7.29 -7.32 -8.75
CA ALA A 92 -6.47 -7.19 -7.55
C ALA A 92 -5.31 -8.16 -7.60
N CYS A 93 -4.08 -7.65 -7.42
CA CYS A 93 -2.86 -8.43 -7.34
C CYS A 93 -2.17 -8.15 -6.01
N SER A 94 -1.73 -9.20 -5.31
CA SER A 94 -1.06 -9.04 -4.03
C SER A 94 0.35 -8.47 -4.18
N HIS A 95 0.65 -7.42 -3.42
CA HIS A 95 1.99 -6.87 -3.20
C HIS A 95 2.50 -7.21 -1.77
N GLY A 96 2.06 -8.35 -1.23
CA GLY A 96 2.35 -8.76 0.14
C GLY A 96 1.46 -8.09 1.18
N TRP A 97 1.80 -8.30 2.47
CA TRP A 97 1.04 -7.73 3.58
C TRP A 97 1.33 -6.25 3.78
N ARG A 98 2.63 -5.91 3.93
CA ARG A 98 3.16 -4.55 4.08
C ARG A 98 4.62 -4.50 3.62
N TRP A 99 5.22 -3.31 3.64
CA TRP A 99 6.62 -3.15 3.29
C TRP A 99 7.54 -3.81 4.31
N VAL A 100 8.12 -4.93 3.92
CA VAL A 100 9.16 -5.63 4.65
C VAL A 100 10.16 -6.21 3.65
N HIS A 101 11.39 -6.33 4.08
CA HIS A 101 12.41 -7.02 3.29
C HIS A 101 12.26 -8.54 3.49
N GLN A 102 11.71 -9.25 2.52
CA GLN A 102 11.46 -10.69 2.59
C GLN A 102 12.71 -11.49 2.92
N PHE A 103 13.88 -11.07 2.44
CA PHE A 103 15.15 -11.74 2.75
C PHE A 103 15.52 -11.74 4.25
N LYS A 104 14.83 -10.98 5.07
CA LYS A 104 14.99 -10.98 6.53
C LYS A 104 14.04 -11.95 7.25
N LEU A 105 13.11 -12.55 6.52
CA LEU A 105 12.16 -13.51 7.04
C LEU A 105 12.72 -14.92 6.87
N ASP A 106 12.47 -15.79 7.84
CA ASP A 106 12.60 -17.23 7.61
C ASP A 106 11.41 -17.76 6.80
N GLU A 107 11.51 -18.99 6.30
CA GLU A 107 10.47 -19.58 5.45
C GLU A 107 9.09 -19.61 6.13
N ALA A 108 9.03 -19.91 7.43
CA ALA A 108 7.76 -19.97 8.15
C ALA A 108 7.11 -18.59 8.26
N ALA A 109 7.89 -17.59 8.58
CA ALA A 109 7.44 -16.20 8.66
C ALA A 109 7.01 -15.67 7.29
N GLU A 110 7.74 -15.99 6.22
CA GLU A 110 7.37 -15.60 4.86
C GLU A 110 6.05 -16.24 4.41
N ARG A 111 5.87 -17.54 4.65
CA ARG A 111 4.61 -18.23 4.37
C ARG A 111 3.43 -17.61 5.10
N GLU A 112 3.60 -17.30 6.38
CA GLU A 112 2.57 -16.64 7.18
C GLU A 112 2.25 -15.24 6.65
N PHE A 113 3.27 -14.50 6.24
CA PHE A 113 3.13 -13.16 5.67
C PHE A 113 2.32 -13.19 4.36
N ILE A 114 2.61 -14.14 3.48
CA ILE A 114 1.88 -14.33 2.22
C ILE A 114 0.43 -14.74 2.53
N ARG A 115 0.22 -15.72 3.42
CA ARG A 115 -1.12 -16.20 3.79
C ARG A 115 -1.98 -15.06 4.37
N LYS A 116 -1.39 -14.24 5.23
CA LYS A 116 -2.06 -13.08 5.81
C LYS A 116 -2.47 -12.07 4.73
N ALA A 117 -1.59 -11.79 3.78
CA ALA A 117 -1.90 -10.90 2.67
C ALA A 117 -3.07 -11.40 1.81
N CYS A 118 -3.05 -12.67 1.43
CA CYS A 118 -4.13 -13.28 0.65
C CYS A 118 -5.46 -13.22 1.40
N ALA A 119 -5.49 -13.67 2.66
CA ALA A 119 -6.71 -13.67 3.47
C ALA A 119 -7.29 -12.26 3.66
N SER A 120 -6.44 -11.26 3.81
CA SER A 120 -6.87 -9.86 3.92
C SER A 120 -7.49 -9.36 2.62
N ILE A 121 -6.84 -9.58 1.48
CA ILE A 121 -7.35 -9.16 0.17
C ILE A 121 -8.67 -9.87 -0.15
N GLU A 122 -8.80 -11.15 0.17
CA GLU A 122 -10.03 -11.92 -0.04
C GLU A 122 -11.20 -11.42 0.81
N SER A 123 -10.92 -10.82 1.96
CA SER A 123 -11.94 -10.33 2.91
C SER A 123 -12.31 -8.86 2.71
N THR A 124 -11.56 -8.13 1.91
CA THR A 124 -11.76 -6.70 1.63
C THR A 124 -12.49 -6.49 0.31
#